data_3c903a3ac58b76a1d644d96f878dc571
#
_entry.id   3c903a3ac58b76a1d644d96f878dc571
#
_cell.length_a   1.000
_cell.length_b   1.000
_cell.length_c   1.000
_cell.angle_alpha   90.00
_cell.angle_beta   90.00
_cell.angle_gamma   90.00
#
_symmetry.space_group_name_H-M   'P 1'
#
loop_
_entity.id
_entity.type
_entity.pdbx_description
1 polymer ?
#
loop_
_entity_poly.entity_id
_entity_poly.type
_entity_poly.pdbx_seq_one_letter_code
_entity_poly.pdbx_strand_id
1 'polypeptide(L)'
;MDDRHIWEMLEAFVRQEAAVSSKRRITGDTTLSDDLGQTGDDADIFMDRFFTRFEVDRGDYDFGRYFLMEGEGILYHIVRKYLFRKPHTFEREALTVSMLCKAVSLGKWDAKAIKE
;
A
#
# COMPACT_ATOMS: atom_id res chain seq x y z
N MET A 1 10.53 -10.06 -16.13
CA MET A 1 10.32 -11.01 -15.03
C MET A 1 8.93 -11.59 -15.14
N ASP A 2 8.82 -12.90 -14.98
CA ASP A 2 7.55 -13.63 -15.07
C ASP A 2 6.61 -13.23 -13.92
N ASP A 3 5.33 -13.01 -14.22
CA ASP A 3 4.34 -12.60 -13.23
C ASP A 3 4.25 -13.58 -12.05
N ARG A 4 4.36 -14.86 -12.32
CA ARG A 4 4.34 -15.88 -11.27
C ARG A 4 5.54 -15.73 -10.33
N HIS A 5 6.70 -15.46 -10.89
CA HIS A 5 7.92 -15.26 -10.11
C HIS A 5 7.81 -13.98 -9.26
N ILE A 6 7.27 -12.92 -9.84
CA ILE A 6 7.03 -11.68 -9.12
C ILE A 6 6.09 -11.95 -7.93
N TRP A 7 5.01 -12.68 -8.17
CA TRP A 7 4.05 -13.01 -7.13
C TRP A 7 4.70 -13.77 -5.98
N GLU A 8 5.48 -14.80 -6.29
CA GLU A 8 6.14 -15.60 -5.27
C GLU A 8 7.08 -14.78 -4.41
N MET A 9 7.89 -13.93 -5.03
CA MET A 9 8.81 -13.06 -4.32
C MET A 9 8.07 -12.04 -3.47
N LEU A 10 7.02 -11.47 -4.03
CA LEU A 10 6.24 -10.44 -3.35
C LEU A 10 5.46 -11.05 -2.18
N GLU A 11 4.87 -12.21 -2.35
CA GLU A 11 4.16 -12.88 -1.27
C GLU A 11 5.08 -13.15 -0.09
N ALA A 12 6.29 -13.63 -0.35
CA ALA A 12 7.28 -13.87 0.69
C ALA A 12 7.65 -12.58 1.41
N PHE A 13 7.84 -11.51 0.65
CA PHE A 13 8.15 -10.20 1.20
C PHE A 13 7.03 -9.68 2.10
N VAL A 14 5.78 -9.76 1.61
CA VAL A 14 4.61 -9.30 2.36
C VAL A 14 4.46 -10.08 3.67
N ARG A 15 4.62 -11.39 3.63
CA ARG A 15 4.52 -12.20 4.82
C ARG A 15 5.55 -11.83 5.87
N GLN A 16 6.77 -11.55 5.44
CA GLN A 16 7.84 -11.17 6.35
C GLN A 16 7.63 -9.77 6.91
N GLU A 17 7.39 -8.80 6.06
CA GLU A 17 7.29 -7.40 6.49
C GLU A 17 6.04 -7.10 7.30
N ALA A 18 4.91 -7.72 6.95
CA ALA A 18 3.65 -7.52 7.65
C ALA A 18 3.41 -8.57 8.74
N ALA A 19 4.38 -9.45 8.99
CA ALA A 19 4.30 -10.52 10.00
C ALA A 19 3.05 -11.39 9.83
N VAL A 20 2.77 -11.78 8.59
CA VAL A 20 1.58 -12.57 8.28
C VAL A 20 1.84 -14.05 8.55
N SER A 21 0.92 -14.69 9.27
CA SER A 21 1.01 -16.13 9.55
C SER A 21 1.05 -16.94 8.26
N SER A 22 1.83 -18.03 8.26
CA SER A 22 1.88 -18.93 7.10
C SER A 22 0.54 -19.58 6.80
N LYS A 23 -0.35 -19.60 7.80
CA LYS A 23 -1.70 -20.16 7.66
C LYS A 23 -2.67 -19.20 7.00
N ARG A 24 -2.37 -17.92 7.03
CA ARG A 24 -3.25 -16.92 6.44
C ARG A 24 -3.03 -16.84 4.94
N ARG A 25 -4.11 -16.89 4.19
CA ARG A 25 -4.05 -16.79 2.74
C ARG A 25 -3.87 -15.34 2.31
N ILE A 26 -2.94 -15.11 1.40
CA ILE A 26 -2.76 -13.81 0.76
C ILE A 26 -3.17 -13.94 -0.70
N THR A 27 -4.05 -13.06 -1.15
CA THR A 27 -4.49 -13.03 -2.54
C THR A 27 -4.19 -11.66 -3.15
N GLY A 28 -4.44 -11.51 -4.44
CA GLY A 28 -4.28 -10.22 -5.10
C GLY A 28 -5.17 -9.13 -4.51
N ASP A 29 -6.31 -9.49 -3.94
CA ASP A 29 -7.26 -8.56 -3.36
C ASP A 29 -6.97 -8.21 -1.90
N THR A 30 -6.00 -8.88 -1.28
CA THR A 30 -5.61 -8.58 0.10
C THR A 30 -5.13 -7.15 0.19
N THR A 31 -5.68 -6.37 1.13
CA THR A 31 -5.31 -4.96 1.32
C THR A 31 -4.25 -4.82 2.40
N LEU A 32 -3.35 -3.85 2.22
CA LEU A 32 -2.27 -3.63 3.19
C LEU A 32 -2.79 -3.03 4.49
N SER A 33 -3.73 -2.09 4.43
CA SER A 33 -4.21 -1.46 5.67
C SER A 33 -5.30 -2.27 6.36
N ASP A 34 -6.40 -2.60 5.69
CA ASP A 34 -7.51 -3.28 6.33
C ASP A 34 -7.21 -4.74 6.67
N ASP A 35 -6.62 -5.47 5.73
CA ASP A 35 -6.37 -6.90 5.93
C ASP A 35 -5.08 -7.16 6.69
N LEU A 36 -4.01 -6.42 6.41
CA LEU A 36 -2.69 -6.69 6.97
C LEU A 36 -2.30 -5.70 8.07
N GLY A 37 -3.14 -4.73 8.38
CA GLY A 37 -2.92 -3.81 9.48
C GLY A 37 -1.78 -2.83 9.30
N GLN A 38 -1.34 -2.60 8.08
CA GLN A 38 -0.24 -1.68 7.82
C GLN A 38 -0.74 -0.23 7.79
N THR A 39 -0.37 0.53 8.81
CA THR A 39 -0.73 1.95 8.94
C THR A 39 0.41 2.69 9.61
N GLY A 40 0.41 4.03 9.50
CA GLY A 40 1.40 4.86 10.17
C GLY A 40 2.82 4.48 9.84
N ASP A 41 3.67 4.38 10.86
CA ASP A 41 5.08 4.05 10.68
C ASP A 41 5.29 2.67 10.07
N ASP A 42 4.44 1.70 10.43
CA ASP A 42 4.55 0.35 9.88
C ASP A 42 4.38 0.38 8.35
N ALA A 43 3.37 1.12 7.88
CA ALA A 43 3.12 1.26 6.45
C ALA A 43 4.26 1.98 5.75
N ASP A 44 4.80 3.03 6.38
CA ASP A 44 5.90 3.80 5.81
C ASP A 44 7.14 2.93 5.65
N ILE A 45 7.47 2.17 6.67
CA ILE A 45 8.61 1.24 6.62
C ILE A 45 8.38 0.16 5.56
N PHE A 46 7.16 -0.40 5.54
CA PHE A 46 6.80 -1.43 4.56
C PHE A 46 7.02 -0.93 3.13
N MET A 47 6.48 0.25 2.81
CA MET A 47 6.59 0.78 1.46
C MET A 47 8.01 1.18 1.09
N ASP A 48 8.76 1.75 2.03
CA ASP A 48 10.16 2.07 1.78
C ASP A 48 10.97 0.82 1.43
N ARG A 49 10.77 -0.25 2.20
CA ARG A 49 11.45 -1.52 1.95
C ARG A 49 10.97 -2.16 0.63
N PHE A 50 9.69 -2.01 0.32
CA PHE A 50 9.15 -2.50 -0.94
C PHE A 50 9.85 -1.85 -2.14
N PHE A 51 9.91 -0.52 -2.15
CA PHE A 51 10.56 0.20 -3.25
C PHE A 51 12.03 -0.18 -3.39
N THR A 52 12.72 -0.32 -2.27
CA THR A 52 14.14 -0.69 -2.27
C THR A 52 14.35 -2.13 -2.72
N ARG A 53 13.59 -3.06 -2.14
CA ARG A 53 13.77 -4.50 -2.39
C ARG A 53 13.49 -4.87 -3.84
N PHE A 54 12.47 -4.27 -4.45
CA PHE A 54 12.06 -4.59 -5.81
C PHE A 54 12.53 -3.56 -6.83
N GLU A 55 13.30 -2.57 -6.39
CA GLU A 55 13.86 -1.52 -7.26
C GLU A 55 12.78 -0.85 -8.08
N VAL A 56 11.67 -0.50 -7.44
CA VAL A 56 10.55 0.19 -8.06
C VAL A 56 10.74 1.69 -7.93
N ASP A 57 10.68 2.40 -9.04
CA ASP A 57 10.71 3.87 -9.04
C ASP A 57 9.44 4.37 -8.35
N ARG A 58 9.59 5.30 -7.42
CA ARG A 58 8.47 5.79 -6.62
C ARG A 58 7.42 6.54 -7.45
N GLY A 59 7.80 7.07 -8.60
CA GLY A 59 6.87 7.70 -9.53
C GLY A 59 5.96 8.72 -8.86
N ASP A 60 4.65 8.50 -8.98
CA ASP A 60 3.65 9.37 -8.36
C ASP A 60 3.12 8.83 -7.04
N TYR A 61 3.89 7.98 -6.36
CA TYR A 61 3.50 7.42 -5.08
C TYR A 61 3.29 8.52 -4.04
N ASP A 62 2.13 8.47 -3.38
CA ASP A 62 1.77 9.40 -2.31
C ASP A 62 1.25 8.58 -1.14
N PHE A 63 2.00 8.60 -0.04
CA PHE A 63 1.65 7.83 1.17
C PHE A 63 0.24 8.16 1.66
N GLY A 64 -0.11 9.44 1.70
CA GLY A 64 -1.40 9.88 2.22
C GLY A 64 -2.59 9.42 1.41
N ARG A 65 -2.36 8.97 0.20
CA ARG A 65 -3.42 8.44 -0.66
C ARG A 65 -3.94 7.09 -0.18
N TYR A 66 -3.06 6.31 0.46
CA TYR A 66 -3.36 4.92 0.83
C TYR A 66 -3.42 4.69 2.33
N PHE A 67 -2.68 5.47 3.10
CA PHE A 67 -2.50 5.21 4.53
C PHE A 67 -2.73 6.46 5.37
N LEU A 68 -3.20 6.24 6.60
CA LEU A 68 -3.23 7.32 7.58
C LEU A 68 -1.81 7.58 8.07
N MET A 69 -1.41 8.84 8.08
CA MET A 69 -0.10 9.24 8.57
C MET A 69 -0.14 9.32 10.09
N GLU A 70 0.97 8.95 10.74
CA GLU A 70 1.07 9.05 12.18
C GLU A 70 1.01 10.51 12.61
N GLY A 71 0.30 10.79 13.70
CA GLY A 71 0.07 12.15 14.15
C GLY A 71 -1.03 12.87 13.38
N GLU A 72 -1.57 12.25 12.36
CA GLU A 72 -2.61 12.83 11.52
C GLU A 72 -3.96 12.93 12.23
N GLY A 73 -4.11 12.29 13.40
CA GLY A 73 -5.37 12.28 14.11
C GLY A 73 -5.94 13.66 14.38
N ILE A 74 -5.11 14.58 14.88
CA ILE A 74 -5.54 15.94 15.16
C ILE A 74 -5.79 16.71 13.85
N LEU A 75 -4.84 16.61 12.92
CA LEU A 75 -4.97 17.26 11.62
C LEU A 75 -6.15 16.70 10.84
N TYR A 76 -6.33 15.38 10.91
CA TYR A 76 -7.44 14.72 10.24
C TYR A 76 -8.78 15.25 10.74
N HIS A 77 -8.94 15.41 12.05
CA HIS A 77 -10.18 15.97 12.62
C HIS A 77 -10.41 17.41 12.19
N ILE A 78 -9.37 18.21 12.17
CA ILE A 78 -9.46 19.59 11.74
C ILE A 78 -9.84 19.68 10.28
N VAL A 79 -9.13 18.95 9.42
CA VAL A 79 -9.37 18.96 7.99
C VAL A 79 -10.76 18.43 7.68
N ARG A 80 -11.16 17.35 8.35
CA ARG A 80 -12.49 16.78 8.18
C ARG A 80 -13.59 17.77 8.55
N LYS A 81 -13.36 18.55 9.61
CA LYS A 81 -14.33 19.55 10.06
C LYS A 81 -14.55 20.61 8.98
N TYR A 82 -13.49 21.03 8.31
CA TYR A 82 -13.58 22.01 7.24
C TYR A 82 -14.08 21.44 5.93
N LEU A 83 -13.77 20.18 5.66
CA LEU A 83 -14.06 19.54 4.38
C LEU A 83 -15.15 18.47 4.48
N PHE A 84 -15.90 18.45 5.57
CA PHE A 84 -16.94 17.44 5.75
C PHE A 84 -17.98 17.42 4.63
N ARG A 85 -18.08 18.50 3.87
CA ARG A 85 -18.96 18.57 2.71
C ARG A 85 -18.50 17.67 1.55
N LYS A 86 -17.27 17.19 1.64
CA LYS A 86 -16.68 16.28 0.65
C LYS A 86 -16.09 15.07 1.37
N PRO A 87 -16.94 14.28 2.05
CA PRO A 87 -16.43 13.16 2.86
C PRO A 87 -15.60 12.17 2.07
N HIS A 88 -15.94 11.96 0.81
CA HIS A 88 -15.20 11.04 -0.07
C HIS A 88 -13.74 11.50 -0.31
N THR A 89 -13.43 12.78 -0.06
CA THR A 89 -12.07 13.28 -0.22
C THR A 89 -11.11 12.67 0.79
N PHE A 90 -11.64 12.16 1.90
CA PHE A 90 -10.84 11.55 2.97
C PHE A 90 -10.78 10.04 2.91
N GLU A 91 -11.50 9.44 1.96
CA GLU A 91 -11.42 8.02 1.78
C GLU A 91 -10.05 7.66 1.22
N ARG A 92 -9.38 6.76 1.91
CA ARG A 92 -8.11 6.23 1.42
C ARG A 92 -8.39 5.16 0.37
N GLU A 93 -7.63 5.17 -0.71
CA GLU A 93 -7.73 4.11 -1.69
C GLU A 93 -7.19 2.82 -1.08
N ALA A 94 -7.86 1.72 -1.36
CA ALA A 94 -7.36 0.42 -0.93
C ALA A 94 -6.10 0.09 -1.75
N LEU A 95 -5.01 -0.23 -1.04
CA LEU A 95 -3.79 -0.69 -1.69
C LEU A 95 -3.72 -2.20 -1.55
N THR A 96 -3.82 -2.88 -2.68
CA THR A 96 -3.87 -4.34 -2.72
C THR A 96 -2.52 -4.93 -3.11
N VAL A 97 -2.34 -6.21 -2.79
CA VAL A 97 -1.12 -6.93 -3.19
C VAL A 97 -1.01 -6.99 -4.71
N SER A 98 -2.14 -7.10 -5.42
CA SER A 98 -2.16 -7.06 -6.89
C SER A 98 -1.56 -5.77 -7.44
N MET A 99 -1.85 -4.64 -6.79
CA MET A 99 -1.29 -3.35 -7.20
C MET A 99 0.23 -3.33 -7.02
N LEU A 100 0.72 -3.92 -5.94
CA LEU A 100 2.17 -4.05 -5.72
C LEU A 100 2.82 -4.90 -6.81
N CYS A 101 2.17 -5.99 -7.20
CA CYS A 101 2.67 -6.84 -8.28
C CYS A 101 2.78 -6.06 -9.59
N LYS A 102 1.77 -5.26 -9.90
CA LYS A 102 1.78 -4.46 -11.11
C LYS A 102 2.90 -3.42 -11.08
N ALA A 103 3.13 -2.79 -9.93
CA ALA A 103 4.21 -1.83 -9.79
C ALA A 103 5.57 -2.48 -10.02
N VAL A 104 5.80 -3.69 -9.50
CA VAL A 104 7.03 -4.42 -9.73
C VAL A 104 7.19 -4.74 -11.21
N SER A 105 6.12 -5.19 -11.85
CA SER A 105 6.13 -5.51 -13.28
C SER A 105 6.46 -4.29 -14.14
N LEU A 106 5.92 -3.13 -13.77
CA LEU A 106 6.20 -1.87 -14.47
C LEU A 106 7.57 -1.30 -14.14
N GLY A 107 8.11 -1.65 -12.98
CA GLY A 107 9.36 -1.06 -12.49
C GLY A 107 9.18 0.35 -11.95
N LYS A 108 7.95 0.81 -11.83
CA LYS A 108 7.63 2.19 -11.48
C LYS A 108 6.23 2.25 -10.88
N TRP A 109 6.04 3.14 -9.92
CA TRP A 109 4.73 3.40 -9.36
C TRP A 109 3.97 4.36 -10.28
N ASP A 110 2.88 3.88 -10.85
CA ASP A 110 1.96 4.69 -11.64
C ASP A 110 0.57 4.36 -11.10
N ALA A 111 0.03 5.26 -10.27
CA ALA A 111 -1.20 5.01 -9.54
C ALA A 111 -2.36 4.63 -10.44
N LYS A 112 -2.41 5.19 -11.63
CA LYS A 112 -3.47 4.86 -12.59
C LYS A 112 -3.27 3.48 -13.21
N ALA A 113 -2.05 3.18 -13.62
CA ALA A 113 -1.74 1.92 -14.30
C ALA A 113 -1.87 0.72 -13.36
N ILE A 114 -1.42 0.84 -12.11
CA ILE A 114 -1.46 -0.27 -11.16
C ILE A 114 -2.88 -0.58 -10.68
N LYS A 115 -3.79 0.36 -10.84
CA LYS A 115 -5.17 0.21 -10.41
C LYS A 115 -6.01 -0.58 -11.41
N GLU A 116 -5.56 -0.66 -12.64
CA GLU A 116 -6.27 -1.35 -13.71
C GLU A 116 -6.14 -2.88 -13.65
#